data_049607246ee76e48f6a4cfcfcabadf5f
#
_entry.id   049607246ee76e48f6a4cfcfcabadf5f
#
_cell.length_a   1.000
_cell.length_b   1.000
_cell.length_c   1.000
_cell.angle_alpha   90.00
_cell.angle_beta   90.00
_cell.angle_gamma   90.00
#
_symmetry.space_group_name_H-M   'P 1'
#
loop_
_entity.id
_entity.type
_entity.pdbx_description
1 polymer ?
#
loop_
_entity_poly.entity_id
_entity_poly.type
_entity_poly.pdbx_seq_one_letter_code
_entity_poly.pdbx_strand_id
1 'polypeptide(L)'
;MQFSDNGVRFDVTLRGTITFTDDLTDVQSLSDGGSLTMRDWSRVIPRTVEIKSAAGKLTRAYFVGGLSRPWDEEAQRFLATQLPMLVRRSGLGAESRVQTIFEKKGVTGVLEEIDLLGGDYARRLYFVALVDRARFDSNGVKPVLARIGERMTSDYDRRQVLQHIASRVTLDESGAAAYIQAMATMTSDYDQRQALETLMQSGASVDGNAIAGAVDHIKSSYDRRIVLNQAIGRGSLTVESKRSLLAGAAGMKSDYDRGQVLTSYVQRYGVEPPVREPFFAAVKAIKSDYERRRVLTEVAKKDGGNREIQQAAFDTVSQMSSDYDRAEILLAFVSAQGIDSASRPAFVSAAERLKSSYDQNRVLAALVRAERR
;
A
#
# COMPACT_ATOMS: atom_id res chain seq x y z
N MET A 1 -7.12 -17.96 -23.77
CA MET A 1 -7.09 -16.52 -23.49
C MET A 1 -7.68 -15.81 -24.68
N GLN A 2 -8.65 -14.93 -24.46
CA GLN A 2 -9.16 -14.02 -25.49
C GLN A 2 -8.53 -12.65 -25.28
N PHE A 3 -8.09 -12.04 -26.35
CA PHE A 3 -7.47 -10.72 -26.33
C PHE A 3 -8.18 -9.82 -27.35
N SER A 4 -8.66 -8.66 -26.91
CA SER A 4 -9.27 -7.65 -27.78
C SER A 4 -8.76 -6.27 -27.39
N ASP A 5 -8.16 -5.55 -28.33
CA ASP A 5 -7.69 -4.18 -28.14
C ASP A 5 -7.60 -3.44 -29.48
N ASN A 6 -8.14 -2.21 -29.53
CA ASN A 6 -8.06 -1.32 -30.68
C ASN A 6 -8.46 -1.96 -32.02
N GLY A 7 -9.54 -2.79 -32.03
CA GLY A 7 -10.00 -3.47 -33.24
C GLY A 7 -9.21 -4.74 -33.61
N VAL A 8 -8.20 -5.10 -32.84
CA VAL A 8 -7.45 -6.35 -32.97
C VAL A 8 -8.03 -7.36 -31.99
N ARG A 9 -8.50 -8.50 -32.48
CA ARG A 9 -9.06 -9.58 -31.68
C ARG A 9 -8.36 -10.90 -31.99
N PHE A 10 -7.72 -11.45 -30.94
CA PHE A 10 -7.12 -12.77 -30.98
C PHE A 10 -7.75 -13.72 -29.99
N ASP A 11 -7.96 -14.96 -30.42
CA ASP A 11 -8.16 -16.09 -29.54
C ASP A 11 -6.86 -16.90 -29.50
N VAL A 12 -6.29 -17.05 -28.30
CA VAL A 12 -5.03 -17.77 -28.10
C VAL A 12 -5.24 -18.88 -27.11
N THR A 13 -4.82 -20.08 -27.48
CA THR A 13 -4.78 -21.24 -26.60
C THR A 13 -3.36 -21.78 -26.56
N LEU A 14 -2.74 -21.77 -25.38
CA LEU A 14 -1.46 -22.42 -25.13
C LEU A 14 -1.68 -23.60 -24.18
N ARG A 15 -1.09 -24.74 -24.53
CA ARG A 15 -0.93 -25.90 -23.65
C ARG A 15 0.55 -26.23 -23.54
N GLY A 16 1.03 -26.42 -22.31
CA GLY A 16 2.44 -26.68 -22.05
C GLY A 16 3.31 -25.39 -21.98
N THR A 17 4.62 -25.58 -21.89
CA THR A 17 5.61 -24.51 -21.83
C THR A 17 6.09 -24.15 -23.23
N ILE A 18 6.26 -22.85 -23.50
CA ILE A 18 6.68 -22.32 -24.80
C ILE A 18 7.93 -21.47 -24.67
N THR A 19 8.84 -21.58 -25.65
CA THR A 19 9.91 -20.61 -25.87
C THR A 19 9.81 -20.04 -27.28
N PHE A 20 10.21 -18.79 -27.44
CA PHE A 20 10.17 -18.08 -28.72
C PHE A 20 11.59 -17.82 -29.22
N THR A 21 11.75 -17.58 -30.53
CA THR A 21 12.97 -17.01 -31.05
C THR A 21 13.24 -15.64 -30.43
N ASP A 22 14.51 -15.20 -30.38
CA ASP A 22 14.91 -13.94 -29.76
C ASP A 22 14.18 -12.71 -30.31
N ASP A 23 13.96 -12.72 -31.64
CA ASP A 23 13.28 -11.69 -32.40
C ASP A 23 11.75 -11.81 -32.39
N LEU A 24 11.21 -12.82 -31.69
CA LEU A 24 9.78 -13.15 -31.64
C LEU A 24 9.15 -13.42 -33.03
N THR A 25 9.91 -13.90 -33.96
CA THR A 25 9.38 -14.21 -35.30
C THR A 25 8.79 -15.61 -35.41
N ASP A 26 9.22 -16.55 -34.54
CA ASP A 26 8.71 -17.94 -34.51
C ASP A 26 8.72 -18.53 -33.09
N VAL A 27 8.09 -19.68 -32.93
CA VAL A 27 8.17 -20.54 -31.74
C VAL A 27 9.44 -21.41 -31.86
N GLN A 28 10.33 -21.27 -30.90
CA GLN A 28 11.57 -22.05 -30.83
C GLN A 28 11.31 -23.46 -30.29
N SER A 29 10.53 -23.58 -29.20
CA SER A 29 10.18 -24.88 -28.64
C SER A 29 8.81 -24.85 -27.94
N LEU A 30 8.22 -26.03 -27.81
CA LEU A 30 7.07 -26.36 -26.98
C LEU A 30 7.39 -27.63 -26.19
N SER A 31 6.92 -27.71 -24.95
CA SER A 31 6.99 -28.98 -24.21
C SER A 31 6.32 -30.11 -24.99
N ASP A 32 6.73 -31.34 -24.76
CA ASP A 32 6.16 -32.51 -25.47
C ASP A 32 4.64 -32.61 -25.21
N GLY A 33 3.86 -32.88 -26.26
CA GLY A 33 2.40 -32.78 -26.22
C GLY A 33 1.83 -31.36 -26.13
N GLY A 34 2.68 -30.35 -26.11
CA GLY A 34 2.28 -28.93 -26.06
C GLY A 34 1.70 -28.44 -27.38
N SER A 35 0.90 -27.39 -27.31
CA SER A 35 0.32 -26.74 -28.50
C SER A 35 0.09 -25.24 -28.30
N LEU A 36 0.30 -24.47 -29.37
CA LEU A 36 -0.13 -23.09 -29.51
C LEU A 36 -1.15 -23.00 -30.64
N THR A 37 -2.32 -22.47 -30.37
CA THR A 37 -3.29 -22.06 -31.39
C THR A 37 -3.51 -20.57 -31.27
N MET A 38 -3.31 -19.83 -32.35
CA MET A 38 -3.52 -18.40 -32.45
C MET A 38 -4.48 -18.10 -33.60
N ARG A 39 -5.63 -17.49 -33.29
CA ARG A 39 -6.63 -17.10 -34.29
C ARG A 39 -6.81 -15.59 -34.28
N ASP A 40 -6.58 -14.97 -35.43
CA ASP A 40 -6.79 -13.54 -35.68
C ASP A 40 -8.20 -13.30 -36.25
N TRP A 41 -9.02 -12.56 -35.49
CA TRP A 41 -10.37 -12.15 -35.86
C TRP A 41 -10.46 -10.68 -36.32
N SER A 42 -9.35 -9.98 -36.39
CA SER A 42 -9.32 -8.56 -36.77
C SER A 42 -9.58 -8.33 -38.27
N ARG A 43 -9.65 -9.40 -39.05
CA ARG A 43 -9.91 -9.38 -40.49
C ARG A 43 -11.24 -10.02 -40.82
N VAL A 44 -11.81 -9.62 -41.99
CA VAL A 44 -13.06 -10.21 -42.50
C VAL A 44 -12.92 -11.74 -42.69
N ILE A 45 -11.76 -12.22 -43.10
CA ILE A 45 -11.44 -13.65 -43.18
C ILE A 45 -10.43 -13.97 -42.07
N PRO A 46 -10.84 -14.75 -41.05
CA PRO A 46 -9.94 -15.06 -39.94
C PRO A 46 -8.77 -15.94 -40.39
N ARG A 47 -7.61 -15.69 -39.79
CA ARG A 47 -6.41 -16.50 -39.98
C ARG A 47 -6.07 -17.25 -38.72
N THR A 48 -5.65 -18.51 -38.83
CA THR A 48 -5.29 -19.34 -37.69
C THR A 48 -3.95 -19.98 -37.93
N VAL A 49 -3.08 -19.92 -36.94
CA VAL A 49 -1.84 -20.70 -36.84
C VAL A 49 -1.98 -21.71 -35.73
N GLU A 50 -1.64 -22.97 -35.99
CA GLU A 50 -1.49 -24.04 -35.01
C GLU A 50 -0.05 -24.54 -35.02
N ILE A 51 0.56 -24.61 -33.82
CA ILE A 51 1.89 -25.20 -33.63
C ILE A 51 1.74 -26.29 -32.56
N LYS A 52 2.20 -27.47 -32.85
CA LYS A 52 2.13 -28.63 -31.93
C LYS A 52 3.50 -29.26 -31.79
N SER A 53 3.79 -29.76 -30.60
CA SER A 53 5.00 -30.53 -30.30
C SER A 53 4.67 -31.99 -30.08
N ALA A 54 5.37 -32.87 -30.77
CA ALA A 54 5.33 -34.31 -30.53
C ALA A 54 6.73 -34.91 -30.72
N ALA A 55 7.19 -35.68 -29.75
CA ALA A 55 8.52 -36.28 -29.75
C ALA A 55 9.65 -35.27 -30.05
N GLY A 56 9.58 -34.07 -29.49
CA GLY A 56 10.55 -33.00 -29.66
C GLY A 56 10.54 -32.29 -31.03
N LYS A 57 9.59 -32.62 -31.90
CA LYS A 57 9.44 -31.98 -33.21
C LYS A 57 8.22 -31.06 -33.24
N LEU A 58 8.41 -29.85 -33.81
CA LEU A 58 7.31 -28.88 -33.98
C LEU A 58 6.66 -29.11 -35.35
N THR A 59 5.36 -29.27 -35.37
CA THR A 59 4.53 -29.24 -36.60
C THR A 59 3.77 -27.93 -36.63
N ARG A 60 3.65 -27.29 -37.79
CA ARG A 60 2.98 -26.02 -38.01
C ARG A 60 1.88 -26.18 -39.07
N ALA A 61 0.73 -25.60 -38.80
CA ALA A 61 -0.40 -25.55 -39.73
C ALA A 61 -0.95 -24.13 -39.81
N TYR A 62 -1.37 -23.73 -41.01
CA TYR A 62 -1.94 -22.43 -41.30
C TYR A 62 -3.31 -22.58 -41.96
N PHE A 63 -4.26 -21.74 -41.56
CA PHE A 63 -5.63 -21.76 -42.06
C PHE A 63 -6.08 -20.34 -42.38
N VAL A 64 -6.80 -20.16 -43.50
CA VAL A 64 -7.45 -18.92 -43.92
C VAL A 64 -8.95 -19.21 -44.11
N GLY A 65 -9.81 -18.55 -43.35
CA GLY A 65 -11.26 -18.83 -43.38
C GLY A 65 -11.62 -20.29 -42.98
N GLY A 66 -10.76 -20.95 -42.21
CA GLY A 66 -10.95 -22.36 -41.84
C GLY A 66 -10.39 -23.38 -42.84
N LEU A 67 -9.96 -22.93 -44.02
CA LEU A 67 -9.35 -23.79 -45.05
C LEU A 67 -7.82 -23.90 -44.82
N SER A 68 -7.31 -25.13 -44.83
CA SER A 68 -5.86 -25.37 -44.72
C SER A 68 -5.11 -24.75 -45.92
N ARG A 69 -3.96 -24.14 -45.59
CA ARG A 69 -3.01 -23.54 -46.55
C ARG A 69 -1.61 -24.07 -46.31
N PRO A 70 -0.72 -24.05 -47.32
CA PRO A 70 0.68 -24.40 -47.11
C PRO A 70 1.34 -23.56 -46.03
N TRP A 71 2.32 -24.16 -45.34
CA TRP A 71 3.22 -23.40 -44.42
C TRP A 71 4.33 -22.77 -45.25
N ASP A 72 3.99 -21.70 -45.97
CA ASP A 72 4.87 -20.97 -46.87
C ASP A 72 5.30 -19.61 -46.27
N GLU A 73 5.90 -18.76 -47.10
CA GLU A 73 6.36 -17.44 -46.73
C GLU A 73 5.23 -16.51 -46.24
N GLU A 74 3.99 -16.69 -46.74
CA GLU A 74 2.83 -15.92 -46.25
C GLU A 74 2.50 -16.31 -44.82
N ALA A 75 2.46 -17.60 -44.51
CA ALA A 75 2.17 -18.11 -43.18
C ALA A 75 3.26 -17.69 -42.18
N GLN A 76 4.54 -17.77 -42.58
CA GLN A 76 5.67 -17.35 -41.77
C GLN A 76 5.63 -15.84 -41.49
N ARG A 77 5.41 -15.00 -42.51
CA ARG A 77 5.25 -13.55 -42.32
C ARG A 77 4.08 -13.18 -41.43
N PHE A 78 2.96 -13.90 -41.56
CA PHE A 78 1.82 -13.70 -40.71
C PHE A 78 2.18 -13.98 -39.23
N LEU A 79 2.82 -15.12 -38.92
CA LEU A 79 3.27 -15.44 -37.57
C LEU A 79 4.25 -14.40 -37.04
N ALA A 80 5.31 -14.10 -37.80
CA ALA A 80 6.36 -13.14 -37.45
C ALA A 80 5.81 -11.71 -37.14
N THR A 81 4.73 -11.31 -37.82
CA THR A 81 4.12 -10.01 -37.62
C THR A 81 3.23 -9.99 -36.37
N GLN A 82 2.50 -11.08 -36.09
CA GLN A 82 1.52 -11.12 -35.02
C GLN A 82 2.11 -11.54 -33.66
N LEU A 83 3.11 -12.40 -33.68
CA LEU A 83 3.67 -12.98 -32.46
C LEU A 83 4.27 -11.96 -31.51
N PRO A 84 5.07 -10.95 -31.94
CA PRO A 84 5.60 -9.92 -31.04
C PRO A 84 4.50 -9.14 -30.33
N MET A 85 3.46 -8.74 -31.06
CA MET A 85 2.34 -8.02 -30.50
C MET A 85 1.60 -8.87 -29.45
N LEU A 86 1.31 -10.13 -29.78
CA LEU A 86 0.65 -11.06 -28.90
C LEU A 86 1.43 -11.25 -27.59
N VAL A 87 2.72 -11.61 -27.72
CA VAL A 87 3.61 -11.87 -26.56
C VAL A 87 3.71 -10.64 -25.66
N ARG A 88 3.97 -9.46 -26.24
CA ARG A 88 4.14 -8.22 -25.48
C ARG A 88 2.88 -7.68 -24.82
N ARG A 89 1.70 -8.00 -25.35
CA ARG A 89 0.43 -7.58 -24.76
C ARG A 89 -0.12 -8.57 -23.75
N SER A 90 0.04 -9.88 -24.00
CA SER A 90 -0.51 -10.93 -23.13
C SER A 90 0.45 -11.41 -22.05
N GLY A 91 1.75 -11.16 -22.18
CA GLY A 91 2.78 -11.75 -21.33
C GLY A 91 2.98 -13.26 -21.57
N LEU A 92 2.53 -13.77 -22.73
CA LEU A 92 2.65 -15.19 -23.06
C LEU A 92 4.13 -15.62 -23.07
N GLY A 93 4.47 -16.67 -22.31
CA GLY A 93 5.84 -17.15 -22.18
C GLY A 93 6.78 -16.20 -21.40
N ALA A 94 6.24 -15.30 -20.57
CA ALA A 94 7.02 -14.29 -19.84
C ALA A 94 8.19 -14.89 -19.07
N GLU A 95 7.99 -15.99 -18.34
CA GLU A 95 9.02 -16.62 -17.53
C GLU A 95 10.21 -17.10 -18.36
N SER A 96 9.96 -17.88 -19.42
CA SER A 96 11.02 -18.38 -20.32
C SER A 96 11.71 -17.24 -21.08
N ARG A 97 10.96 -16.22 -21.47
CA ARG A 97 11.53 -15.07 -22.17
C ARG A 97 12.40 -14.22 -21.25
N VAL A 98 11.95 -13.92 -20.04
CA VAL A 98 12.76 -13.22 -19.04
C VAL A 98 14.04 -14.01 -18.75
N GLN A 99 13.97 -15.33 -18.61
CA GLN A 99 15.14 -16.17 -18.43
C GLN A 99 16.14 -16.00 -19.59
N THR A 100 15.67 -16.14 -20.84
CA THR A 100 16.52 -16.01 -22.03
C THR A 100 17.18 -14.63 -22.13
N ILE A 101 16.41 -13.55 -21.91
CA ILE A 101 16.94 -12.18 -21.96
C ILE A 101 17.92 -11.94 -20.80
N PHE A 102 17.58 -12.38 -19.59
CA PHE A 102 18.42 -12.23 -18.42
C PHE A 102 19.78 -12.92 -18.58
N GLU A 103 19.81 -14.13 -19.13
CA GLU A 103 21.07 -14.87 -19.41
C GLU A 103 21.96 -14.15 -20.42
N LYS A 104 21.38 -13.44 -21.40
CA LYS A 104 22.13 -12.73 -22.45
C LYS A 104 22.49 -11.30 -22.09
N LYS A 105 21.62 -10.57 -21.42
CA LYS A 105 21.71 -9.10 -21.23
C LYS A 105 21.52 -8.65 -19.79
N GLY A 106 21.34 -9.58 -18.85
CA GLY A 106 21.13 -9.26 -17.45
C GLY A 106 19.84 -8.49 -17.18
N VAL A 107 19.79 -7.81 -16.03
CA VAL A 107 18.66 -6.99 -15.58
C VAL A 107 18.29 -5.92 -16.60
N THR A 108 19.27 -5.21 -17.13
CA THR A 108 19.07 -4.11 -18.08
C THR A 108 18.30 -4.56 -19.32
N GLY A 109 18.67 -5.71 -19.91
CA GLY A 109 17.96 -6.21 -21.08
C GLY A 109 16.51 -6.59 -20.80
N VAL A 110 16.20 -7.10 -19.59
CA VAL A 110 14.82 -7.39 -19.20
C VAL A 110 14.02 -6.10 -19.00
N LEU A 111 14.60 -5.06 -18.40
CA LEU A 111 13.95 -3.76 -18.24
C LEU A 111 13.68 -3.09 -19.60
N GLU A 112 14.60 -3.21 -20.57
CA GLU A 112 14.37 -2.75 -21.94
C GLU A 112 13.18 -3.46 -22.62
N GLU A 113 13.06 -4.79 -22.44
CA GLU A 113 11.90 -5.52 -22.97
C GLU A 113 10.59 -5.12 -22.26
N ILE A 114 10.62 -4.88 -20.93
CA ILE A 114 9.45 -4.39 -20.18
C ILE A 114 8.94 -3.06 -20.74
N ASP A 115 9.82 -2.18 -21.22
CA ASP A 115 9.43 -0.91 -21.86
C ASP A 115 8.62 -1.10 -23.15
N LEU A 116 8.81 -2.22 -23.83
CA LEU A 116 8.08 -2.55 -25.04
C LEU A 116 6.73 -3.24 -24.79
N LEU A 117 6.43 -3.61 -23.52
CA LEU A 117 5.18 -4.31 -23.17
C LEU A 117 3.98 -3.36 -23.23
N GLY A 118 2.89 -3.84 -23.82
CA GLY A 118 1.69 -3.04 -24.08
C GLY A 118 0.69 -2.92 -22.93
N GLY A 119 0.91 -3.59 -21.79
CA GLY A 119 -0.05 -3.58 -20.69
C GLY A 119 0.54 -3.99 -19.34
N ASP A 120 -0.08 -3.53 -18.25
CA ASP A 120 0.45 -3.73 -16.89
C ASP A 120 0.37 -5.17 -16.42
N TYR A 121 -0.61 -5.94 -16.91
CA TYR A 121 -0.64 -7.39 -16.66
C TYR A 121 0.63 -8.08 -17.19
N ALA A 122 1.02 -7.79 -18.46
CA ALA A 122 2.24 -8.34 -19.04
C ALA A 122 3.49 -7.85 -18.28
N ARG A 123 3.56 -6.54 -17.96
CA ARG A 123 4.65 -5.99 -17.15
C ARG A 123 4.78 -6.68 -15.80
N ARG A 124 3.66 -6.92 -15.11
CA ARG A 124 3.63 -7.65 -13.84
C ARG A 124 4.28 -9.03 -13.96
N LEU A 125 3.93 -9.81 -14.99
CA LEU A 125 4.51 -11.14 -15.20
C LEU A 125 6.03 -11.07 -15.40
N TYR A 126 6.51 -10.09 -16.18
CA TYR A 126 7.95 -9.90 -16.44
C TYR A 126 8.69 -9.41 -15.21
N PHE A 127 8.15 -8.47 -14.44
CA PHE A 127 8.76 -8.01 -13.19
C PHE A 127 8.85 -9.12 -12.15
N VAL A 128 7.78 -9.90 -11.97
CA VAL A 128 7.77 -11.04 -11.04
C VAL A 128 8.84 -12.07 -11.45
N ALA A 129 8.88 -12.47 -12.72
CA ALA A 129 9.88 -13.41 -13.23
C ALA A 129 11.32 -12.87 -13.08
N LEU A 130 11.53 -11.56 -13.29
CA LEU A 130 12.83 -10.92 -13.08
C LEU A 130 13.26 -10.95 -11.62
N VAL A 131 12.36 -10.64 -10.69
CA VAL A 131 12.64 -10.65 -9.24
C VAL A 131 12.99 -12.05 -8.77
N ASP A 132 12.24 -13.05 -9.21
CA ASP A 132 12.52 -14.46 -8.86
C ASP A 132 13.87 -14.95 -9.40
N ARG A 133 14.28 -14.46 -10.58
CA ARG A 133 15.50 -14.88 -11.25
C ARG A 133 16.76 -14.20 -10.72
N ALA A 134 16.71 -12.88 -10.53
CA ALA A 134 17.90 -12.07 -10.28
C ALA A 134 18.39 -12.13 -8.81
N ARG A 135 17.57 -12.58 -7.85
CA ARG A 135 17.90 -12.64 -6.42
C ARG A 135 18.52 -11.33 -5.91
N PHE A 136 17.79 -10.24 -6.07
CA PHE A 136 18.24 -8.90 -5.72
C PHE A 136 18.59 -8.74 -4.23
N ASP A 137 19.58 -7.92 -3.97
CA ASP A 137 19.72 -7.20 -2.72
C ASP A 137 18.97 -5.85 -2.77
N SER A 138 18.99 -5.10 -1.67
CA SER A 138 18.28 -3.81 -1.56
C SER A 138 18.74 -2.78 -2.59
N ASN A 139 20.03 -2.75 -2.94
CA ASN A 139 20.56 -1.82 -3.94
C ASN A 139 20.23 -2.25 -5.36
N GLY A 140 20.37 -3.54 -5.65
CA GLY A 140 20.13 -4.09 -6.97
C GLY A 140 18.67 -3.98 -7.43
N VAL A 141 17.70 -3.97 -6.50
CA VAL A 141 16.27 -3.87 -6.83
C VAL A 141 15.81 -2.44 -7.14
N LYS A 142 16.56 -1.40 -6.78
CA LYS A 142 16.17 0.01 -6.98
C LYS A 142 15.86 0.38 -8.44
N PRO A 143 16.65 -0.01 -9.45
CA PRO A 143 16.30 0.25 -10.84
C PRO A 143 14.97 -0.40 -11.27
N VAL A 144 14.66 -1.57 -10.69
CA VAL A 144 13.38 -2.26 -10.93
C VAL A 144 12.23 -1.46 -10.30
N LEU A 145 12.38 -1.02 -9.05
CA LEU A 145 11.38 -0.18 -8.36
C LEU A 145 11.13 1.13 -9.10
N ALA A 146 12.18 1.80 -9.57
CA ALA A 146 12.05 3.01 -10.38
C ALA A 146 11.23 2.74 -11.66
N ARG A 147 11.54 1.66 -12.38
CA ARG A 147 10.84 1.30 -13.60
C ARG A 147 9.38 0.93 -13.36
N ILE A 148 9.05 0.28 -12.23
CA ILE A 148 7.67 0.02 -11.80
C ILE A 148 6.91 1.33 -11.64
N GLY A 149 7.47 2.31 -10.92
CA GLY A 149 6.86 3.62 -10.72
C GLY A 149 6.62 4.38 -12.03
N GLU A 150 7.55 4.29 -12.97
CA GLU A 150 7.49 4.98 -14.27
C GLU A 150 6.55 4.33 -15.28
N ARG A 151 6.46 3.00 -15.31
CA ARG A 151 5.82 2.26 -16.41
C ARG A 151 4.49 1.61 -16.08
N MET A 152 4.18 1.41 -14.80
CA MET A 152 2.91 0.79 -14.42
C MET A 152 1.90 1.85 -14.00
N THR A 153 0.69 1.75 -14.53
CA THR A 153 -0.44 2.65 -14.27
C THR A 153 -1.59 1.96 -13.53
N SER A 154 -1.70 0.63 -13.64
CA SER A 154 -2.65 -0.17 -12.88
C SER A 154 -2.20 -0.30 -11.44
N ASP A 155 -2.92 0.28 -10.50
CA ASP A 155 -2.62 0.20 -9.07
C ASP A 155 -2.61 -1.25 -8.56
N TYR A 156 -3.56 -2.06 -9.04
CA TYR A 156 -3.62 -3.49 -8.71
C TYR A 156 -2.35 -4.25 -9.14
N ASP A 157 -1.95 -4.12 -10.42
CA ASP A 157 -0.78 -4.84 -10.92
C ASP A 157 0.51 -4.35 -10.28
N ARG A 158 0.64 -3.03 -10.09
CA ARG A 158 1.76 -2.41 -9.38
C ARG A 158 1.88 -2.93 -7.97
N ARG A 159 0.78 -2.95 -7.19
CA ARG A 159 0.75 -3.52 -5.85
C ARG A 159 1.22 -4.97 -5.84
N GLN A 160 0.73 -5.80 -6.78
CA GLN A 160 1.14 -7.21 -6.85
C GLN A 160 2.66 -7.37 -7.02
N VAL A 161 3.29 -6.56 -7.89
CA VAL A 161 4.75 -6.57 -8.06
C VAL A 161 5.47 -6.09 -6.82
N LEU A 162 5.03 -4.98 -6.23
CA LEU A 162 5.63 -4.42 -5.02
C LEU A 162 5.56 -5.40 -3.85
N GLN A 163 4.42 -6.05 -3.63
CA GLN A 163 4.25 -7.09 -2.61
C GLN A 163 5.18 -8.29 -2.87
N HIS A 164 5.34 -8.69 -4.14
CA HIS A 164 6.26 -9.76 -4.50
C HIS A 164 7.72 -9.37 -4.17
N ILE A 165 8.15 -8.15 -4.50
CA ILE A 165 9.49 -7.64 -4.14
C ILE A 165 9.68 -7.67 -2.63
N ALA A 166 8.74 -7.11 -1.86
CA ALA A 166 8.85 -7.07 -0.39
C ALA A 166 8.89 -8.47 0.24
N SER A 167 8.34 -9.49 -0.40
CA SER A 167 8.39 -10.88 0.06
C SER A 167 9.71 -11.60 -0.26
N ARG A 168 10.50 -11.08 -1.20
CA ARG A 168 11.72 -11.72 -1.72
C ARG A 168 13.01 -10.97 -1.37
N VAL A 169 12.91 -9.66 -1.16
CA VAL A 169 14.07 -8.78 -0.95
C VAL A 169 13.93 -8.10 0.40
N THR A 170 14.93 -8.28 1.27
CA THR A 170 15.02 -7.49 2.51
C THR A 170 15.50 -6.09 2.15
N LEU A 171 14.62 -5.10 2.27
CA LEU A 171 14.91 -3.72 1.92
C LEU A 171 15.54 -2.98 3.10
N ASP A 172 16.68 -2.36 2.88
CA ASP A 172 17.24 -1.35 3.78
C ASP A 172 16.44 -0.03 3.66
N GLU A 173 16.82 0.99 4.41
CA GLU A 173 16.14 2.29 4.42
C GLU A 173 16.04 2.91 3.02
N SER A 174 17.11 2.81 2.24
CA SER A 174 17.14 3.38 0.88
C SER A 174 16.30 2.57 -0.12
N GLY A 175 16.26 1.25 0.03
CA GLY A 175 15.38 0.39 -0.75
C GLY A 175 13.91 0.58 -0.39
N ALA A 176 13.61 0.74 0.90
CA ALA A 176 12.26 1.06 1.37
C ALA A 176 11.76 2.42 0.86
N ALA A 177 12.65 3.43 0.83
CA ALA A 177 12.33 4.73 0.23
C ALA A 177 12.03 4.61 -1.29
N ALA A 178 12.83 3.83 -2.03
CA ALA A 178 12.57 3.55 -3.45
C ALA A 178 11.24 2.80 -3.68
N TYR A 179 10.90 1.87 -2.78
CA TYR A 179 9.61 1.17 -2.80
C TYR A 179 8.43 2.15 -2.61
N ILE A 180 8.51 3.03 -1.60
CA ILE A 180 7.50 4.07 -1.35
C ILE A 180 7.41 5.02 -2.57
N GLN A 181 8.54 5.41 -3.16
CA GLN A 181 8.55 6.23 -4.36
C GLN A 181 7.85 5.54 -5.55
N ALA A 182 8.01 4.22 -5.70
CA ALA A 182 7.29 3.45 -6.74
C ALA A 182 5.77 3.44 -6.53
N MET A 183 5.28 3.73 -5.33
CA MET A 183 3.85 3.87 -5.00
C MET A 183 3.31 5.28 -5.25
N ALA A 184 4.16 6.31 -5.36
CA ALA A 184 3.77 7.71 -5.24
C ALA A 184 2.67 8.17 -6.21
N THR A 185 2.54 7.51 -7.37
CA THR A 185 1.50 7.81 -8.37
C THR A 185 0.28 6.90 -8.33
N MET A 186 0.18 6.01 -7.33
CA MET A 186 -1.02 5.19 -7.12
C MET A 186 -2.17 6.08 -6.64
N THR A 187 -3.39 5.76 -7.05
CA THR A 187 -4.60 6.51 -6.74
C THR A 187 -5.59 5.73 -5.88
N SER A 188 -5.47 4.41 -5.84
CA SER A 188 -6.28 3.52 -5.01
C SER A 188 -5.75 3.50 -3.58
N ASP A 189 -6.51 4.07 -2.64
CA ASP A 189 -6.18 4.08 -1.21
C ASP A 189 -5.99 2.66 -0.66
N TYR A 190 -6.83 1.71 -1.12
CA TYR A 190 -6.73 0.30 -0.76
C TYR A 190 -5.40 -0.32 -1.21
N ASP A 191 -4.99 -0.11 -2.47
CA ASP A 191 -3.76 -0.69 -3.01
C ASP A 191 -2.52 -0.06 -2.37
N GLN A 192 -2.53 1.25 -2.12
CA GLN A 192 -1.48 1.95 -1.37
C GLN A 192 -1.34 1.37 0.05
N ARG A 193 -2.45 1.23 0.78
CA ARG A 193 -2.45 0.64 2.12
C ARG A 193 -1.87 -0.78 2.10
N GLN A 194 -2.35 -1.65 1.20
CA GLN A 194 -1.88 -3.03 1.10
C GLN A 194 -0.38 -3.14 0.80
N ALA A 195 0.15 -2.26 -0.06
CA ALA A 195 1.57 -2.22 -0.37
C ALA A 195 2.40 -1.77 0.85
N LEU A 196 1.96 -0.72 1.57
CA LEU A 196 2.61 -0.25 2.81
C LEU A 196 2.56 -1.29 3.93
N GLU A 197 1.41 -1.95 4.14
CA GLU A 197 1.28 -3.03 5.12
C GLU A 197 2.29 -4.15 4.84
N THR A 198 2.41 -4.57 3.57
CA THR A 198 3.36 -5.62 3.17
C THR A 198 4.81 -5.17 3.40
N LEU A 199 5.16 -3.93 3.03
CA LEU A 199 6.49 -3.37 3.27
C LEU A 199 6.82 -3.38 4.77
N MET A 200 5.89 -2.94 5.61
CA MET A 200 6.08 -2.93 7.07
C MET A 200 6.18 -4.34 7.67
N GLN A 201 5.55 -5.35 7.08
CA GLN A 201 5.58 -6.74 7.54
C GLN A 201 6.80 -7.51 7.05
N SER A 202 7.44 -7.09 5.97
CA SER A 202 8.56 -7.80 5.33
C SER A 202 9.88 -7.76 6.11
N GLY A 203 9.95 -7.02 7.22
CA GLY A 203 11.20 -6.79 7.94
C GLY A 203 12.08 -5.67 7.36
N ALA A 204 11.58 -4.93 6.37
CA ALA A 204 12.26 -3.77 5.80
C ALA A 204 12.56 -2.70 6.86
N SER A 205 13.71 -2.05 6.72
CA SER A 205 14.08 -0.88 7.53
C SER A 205 13.34 0.35 7.01
N VAL A 206 12.13 0.60 7.54
CA VAL A 206 11.32 1.74 7.13
C VAL A 206 11.28 2.77 8.24
N ASP A 207 11.72 3.99 7.93
CA ASP A 207 11.58 5.12 8.84
C ASP A 207 10.11 5.56 8.99
N GLY A 208 9.73 5.97 10.21
CA GLY A 208 8.39 6.46 10.50
C GLY A 208 8.01 7.72 9.73
N ASN A 209 8.98 8.58 9.39
CA ASN A 209 8.73 9.76 8.55
C ASN A 209 8.37 9.37 7.12
N ALA A 210 9.04 8.35 6.56
CA ALA A 210 8.72 7.82 5.24
C ALA A 210 7.31 7.23 5.19
N ILE A 211 6.90 6.51 6.26
CA ILE A 211 5.53 5.99 6.39
C ILE A 211 4.52 7.15 6.48
N ALA A 212 4.77 8.15 7.31
CA ALA A 212 3.88 9.30 7.47
C ALA A 212 3.70 10.07 6.15
N GLY A 213 4.81 10.31 5.42
CA GLY A 213 4.77 10.94 4.10
C GLY A 213 3.98 10.11 3.07
N ALA A 214 4.12 8.79 3.10
CA ALA A 214 3.33 7.90 2.24
C ALA A 214 1.83 7.92 2.58
N VAL A 215 1.49 7.99 3.87
CA VAL A 215 0.10 8.06 4.36
C VAL A 215 -0.61 9.33 3.90
N ASP A 216 0.09 10.45 3.70
CA ASP A 216 -0.52 11.70 3.23
C ASP A 216 -1.13 11.59 1.83
N HIS A 217 -0.68 10.64 1.00
CA HIS A 217 -1.27 10.35 -0.30
C HIS A 217 -2.59 9.55 -0.20
N ILE A 218 -2.84 8.83 0.92
CA ILE A 218 -4.07 8.07 1.16
C ILE A 218 -5.18 9.03 1.60
N LYS A 219 -6.30 9.10 0.87
CA LYS A 219 -7.42 10.00 1.16
C LYS A 219 -8.41 9.40 2.17
N SER A 220 -8.55 8.08 2.18
CA SER A 220 -9.43 7.32 3.07
C SER A 220 -8.92 7.38 4.51
N SER A 221 -9.70 7.93 5.43
CA SER A 221 -9.36 7.94 6.86
C SER A 221 -9.24 6.52 7.43
N TYR A 222 -10.07 5.59 6.95
CA TYR A 222 -9.98 4.18 7.35
C TYR A 222 -8.63 3.57 6.97
N ASP A 223 -8.18 3.74 5.71
CA ASP A 223 -6.92 3.16 5.25
C ASP A 223 -5.72 3.84 5.94
N ARG A 224 -5.76 5.17 6.12
CA ARG A 224 -4.77 5.90 6.94
C ARG A 224 -4.67 5.31 8.36
N ARG A 225 -5.80 5.11 9.04
CA ARG A 225 -5.85 4.54 10.40
C ARG A 225 -5.14 3.19 10.47
N ILE A 226 -5.39 2.30 9.50
CA ILE A 226 -4.77 0.98 9.48
C ILE A 226 -3.24 1.11 9.41
N VAL A 227 -2.72 1.91 8.47
CA VAL A 227 -1.27 2.12 8.30
C VAL A 227 -0.65 2.77 9.54
N LEU A 228 -1.26 3.85 10.06
CA LEU A 228 -0.74 4.55 11.23
C LEU A 228 -0.73 3.66 12.48
N ASN A 229 -1.78 2.89 12.72
CA ASN A 229 -1.82 1.95 13.84
C ASN A 229 -0.77 0.85 13.71
N GLN A 230 -0.53 0.34 12.50
CA GLN A 230 0.53 -0.63 12.28
C GLN A 230 1.91 -0.01 12.53
N ALA A 231 2.15 1.23 12.07
CA ALA A 231 3.41 1.95 12.34
C ALA A 231 3.63 2.17 13.85
N ILE A 232 2.59 2.58 14.58
CA ILE A 232 2.61 2.74 16.05
C ILE A 232 2.96 1.39 16.73
N GLY A 233 2.41 0.29 16.23
CA GLY A 233 2.63 -1.06 16.79
C GLY A 233 4.04 -1.61 16.60
N ARG A 234 4.79 -1.15 15.60
CA ARG A 234 6.14 -1.68 15.26
C ARG A 234 7.21 -1.46 16.34
N GLY A 235 7.03 -0.52 17.25
CA GLY A 235 7.97 -0.36 18.39
C GLY A 235 8.66 1.00 18.44
N SER A 236 9.99 1.04 18.47
CA SER A 236 10.75 2.27 18.69
C SER A 236 10.66 3.24 17.51
N LEU A 237 9.88 4.30 17.69
CA LEU A 237 9.83 5.44 16.77
C LEU A 237 10.71 6.57 17.32
N THR A 238 11.41 7.27 16.43
CA THR A 238 12.08 8.53 16.78
C THR A 238 11.06 9.59 17.16
N VAL A 239 11.48 10.64 17.85
CA VAL A 239 10.60 11.80 18.16
C VAL A 239 10.04 12.39 16.89
N GLU A 240 10.86 12.50 15.85
CA GLU A 240 10.44 13.05 14.55
C GLU A 240 9.38 12.17 13.91
N SER A 241 9.58 10.87 13.86
CA SER A 241 8.59 9.92 13.35
C SER A 241 7.26 9.99 14.12
N LYS A 242 7.31 10.10 15.45
CA LYS A 242 6.10 10.30 16.28
C LYS A 242 5.36 11.59 15.92
N ARG A 243 6.08 12.71 15.71
CA ARG A 243 5.49 13.98 15.27
C ARG A 243 4.82 13.86 13.92
N SER A 244 5.50 13.23 12.95
CA SER A 244 4.97 13.03 11.60
C SER A 244 3.71 12.15 11.60
N LEU A 245 3.68 11.07 12.39
CA LEU A 245 2.49 10.23 12.54
C LEU A 245 1.31 10.99 13.17
N LEU A 246 1.57 11.83 14.18
CA LEU A 246 0.54 12.67 14.79
C LEU A 246 0.02 13.75 13.83
N ALA A 247 0.87 14.32 12.99
CA ALA A 247 0.46 15.24 11.92
C ALA A 247 -0.42 14.51 10.88
N GLY A 248 -0.04 13.30 10.47
CA GLY A 248 -0.85 12.45 9.60
C GLY A 248 -2.23 12.14 10.20
N ALA A 249 -2.29 11.86 11.51
CA ALA A 249 -3.55 11.68 12.24
C ALA A 249 -4.39 12.97 12.27
N ALA A 250 -3.78 14.12 12.51
CA ALA A 250 -4.47 15.43 12.53
C ALA A 250 -5.12 15.76 11.19
N GLY A 251 -4.52 15.34 10.06
CA GLY A 251 -5.04 15.52 8.71
C GLY A 251 -6.23 14.61 8.33
N MET A 252 -6.63 13.66 9.18
CA MET A 252 -7.74 12.74 8.87
C MET A 252 -9.10 13.48 8.95
N LYS A 253 -10.04 13.08 8.08
CA LYS A 253 -11.39 13.68 8.04
C LYS A 253 -12.36 13.05 9.03
N SER A 254 -12.20 11.76 9.33
CA SER A 254 -13.05 10.99 10.25
C SER A 254 -12.56 11.17 11.68
N ASP A 255 -13.41 11.72 12.56
CA ASP A 255 -13.11 11.86 13.97
C ASP A 255 -12.94 10.51 14.67
N TYR A 256 -13.74 9.51 14.27
CA TYR A 256 -13.62 8.15 14.78
C TYR A 256 -12.23 7.55 14.46
N ASP A 257 -11.81 7.60 13.20
CA ASP A 257 -10.53 7.01 12.80
C ASP A 257 -9.35 7.76 13.43
N ARG A 258 -9.43 9.11 13.50
CA ARG A 258 -8.43 9.93 14.21
C ARG A 258 -8.37 9.56 15.69
N GLY A 259 -9.52 9.43 16.36
CA GLY A 259 -9.62 9.03 17.77
C GLY A 259 -8.98 7.67 18.02
N GLN A 260 -9.19 6.69 17.11
CA GLN A 260 -8.57 5.36 17.22
C GLN A 260 -7.04 5.44 17.12
N VAL A 261 -6.48 6.23 16.19
CA VAL A 261 -5.02 6.41 16.08
C VAL A 261 -4.44 7.03 17.33
N LEU A 262 -5.06 8.12 17.82
CA LEU A 262 -4.57 8.83 19.02
C LEU A 262 -4.69 7.96 20.29
N THR A 263 -5.76 7.17 20.41
CA THR A 263 -5.91 6.20 21.50
C THR A 263 -4.81 5.13 21.46
N SER A 264 -4.56 4.53 20.28
CA SER A 264 -3.48 3.55 20.11
C SER A 264 -2.10 4.16 20.42
N TYR A 265 -1.90 5.42 20.01
CA TYR A 265 -0.67 6.15 20.29
C TYR A 265 -0.43 6.32 21.81
N VAL A 266 -1.44 6.80 22.55
CA VAL A 266 -1.35 6.99 24.00
C VAL A 266 -1.09 5.66 24.72
N GLN A 267 -1.82 4.62 24.35
CA GLN A 267 -1.63 3.29 24.94
C GLN A 267 -0.21 2.78 24.79
N ARG A 268 0.40 3.03 23.63
CA ARG A 268 1.75 2.56 23.32
C ARG A 268 2.84 3.41 23.97
N TYR A 269 2.77 4.73 23.80
CA TYR A 269 3.88 5.65 24.13
C TYR A 269 3.59 6.61 25.27
N GLY A 270 2.30 6.87 25.59
CA GLY A 270 1.93 8.02 26.41
C GLY A 270 2.10 9.33 25.65
N VAL A 271 2.01 10.47 26.36
CA VAL A 271 2.18 11.82 25.79
C VAL A 271 3.47 12.44 26.31
N GLU A 272 4.58 12.05 25.70
CA GLU A 272 5.92 12.54 26.02
C GLU A 272 6.08 14.05 25.73
N PRO A 273 6.95 14.77 26.47
CA PRO A 273 7.12 16.23 26.29
C PRO A 273 7.36 16.69 24.84
N PRO A 274 8.24 16.03 24.05
CA PRO A 274 8.54 16.48 22.69
C PRO A 274 7.38 16.39 21.69
N VAL A 275 6.35 15.58 22.00
CA VAL A 275 5.20 15.32 21.12
C VAL A 275 3.89 15.85 21.68
N ARG A 276 3.90 16.48 22.83
CA ARG A 276 2.71 16.97 23.53
C ARG A 276 1.91 17.97 22.69
N GLU A 277 2.59 18.98 22.14
CA GLU A 277 1.94 19.99 21.31
C GLU A 277 1.25 19.37 20.08
N PRO A 278 1.94 18.60 19.20
CA PRO A 278 1.29 17.97 18.05
C PRO A 278 0.20 16.97 18.44
N PHE A 279 0.35 16.25 19.57
CA PHE A 279 -0.71 15.36 20.06
C PHE A 279 -1.98 16.12 20.41
N PHE A 280 -1.91 17.16 21.25
CA PHE A 280 -3.08 17.95 21.61
C PHE A 280 -3.64 18.77 20.44
N ALA A 281 -2.82 19.16 19.47
CA ALA A 281 -3.31 19.75 18.23
C ALA A 281 -4.19 18.74 17.45
N ALA A 282 -3.76 17.48 17.38
CA ALA A 282 -4.55 16.41 16.75
C ALA A 282 -5.85 16.10 17.54
N VAL A 283 -5.83 16.12 18.88
CA VAL A 283 -7.04 15.98 19.70
C VAL A 283 -8.02 17.12 19.46
N LYS A 284 -7.55 18.36 19.43
CA LYS A 284 -8.38 19.56 19.16
C LYS A 284 -9.00 19.55 17.75
N ALA A 285 -8.39 18.89 16.80
CA ALA A 285 -8.92 18.73 15.45
C ALA A 285 -10.13 17.74 15.39
N ILE A 286 -10.36 16.91 16.42
CA ILE A 286 -11.57 16.10 16.58
C ILE A 286 -12.74 17.03 16.88
N LYS A 287 -13.84 16.94 16.13
CA LYS A 287 -15.05 17.73 16.36
C LYS A 287 -16.03 17.05 17.31
N SER A 288 -16.06 15.71 17.29
CA SER A 288 -16.92 14.88 18.15
C SER A 288 -16.45 14.92 19.61
N ASP A 289 -17.26 15.44 20.52
CA ASP A 289 -16.96 15.45 21.96
C ASP A 289 -16.84 14.03 22.52
N TYR A 290 -17.64 13.09 22.00
CA TYR A 290 -17.51 11.67 22.35
C TYR A 290 -16.13 11.10 22.01
N GLU A 291 -15.60 11.36 20.81
CA GLU A 291 -14.27 10.86 20.42
C GLU A 291 -13.15 11.57 21.19
N ARG A 292 -13.27 12.90 21.46
CA ARG A 292 -12.36 13.61 22.35
C ARG A 292 -12.34 12.97 23.74
N ARG A 293 -13.52 12.64 24.32
CA ARG A 293 -13.62 11.97 25.61
C ARG A 293 -12.89 10.64 25.60
N ARG A 294 -13.08 9.82 24.58
CA ARG A 294 -12.38 8.52 24.48
C ARG A 294 -10.87 8.68 24.56
N VAL A 295 -10.31 9.60 23.76
CA VAL A 295 -8.85 9.87 23.74
C VAL A 295 -8.37 10.42 25.07
N LEU A 296 -9.02 11.48 25.61
CA LEU A 296 -8.58 12.14 26.84
C LEU A 296 -8.77 11.25 28.09
N THR A 297 -9.71 10.33 28.08
CA THR A 297 -9.84 9.32 29.16
C THR A 297 -8.62 8.36 29.14
N GLU A 298 -8.12 7.96 27.97
CA GLU A 298 -6.89 7.16 27.90
C GLU A 298 -5.66 7.98 28.32
N VAL A 299 -5.59 9.26 27.96
CA VAL A 299 -4.54 10.18 28.45
C VAL A 299 -4.57 10.26 29.98
N ALA A 300 -5.74 10.42 30.58
CA ALA A 300 -5.89 10.48 32.04
C ALA A 300 -5.36 9.21 32.72
N LYS A 301 -5.70 8.03 32.19
CA LYS A 301 -5.23 6.75 32.71
C LYS A 301 -3.70 6.59 32.61
N LYS A 302 -3.10 7.00 31.48
CA LYS A 302 -1.68 6.77 31.18
C LYS A 302 -0.78 7.80 31.83
N ASP A 303 -1.12 9.09 31.70
CA ASP A 303 -0.26 10.23 32.02
C ASP A 303 -0.97 11.30 32.85
N GLY A 304 -2.08 10.96 33.48
CA GLY A 304 -2.98 11.89 34.18
C GLY A 304 -2.35 12.66 35.36
N GLY A 305 -1.26 12.17 35.94
CA GLY A 305 -0.50 12.88 36.98
C GLY A 305 0.44 13.98 36.48
N ASN A 306 0.67 14.07 35.18
CA ASN A 306 1.57 15.09 34.64
C ASN A 306 0.84 16.43 34.52
N ARG A 307 1.42 17.46 35.17
CA ARG A 307 0.86 18.83 35.25
C ARG A 307 0.58 19.44 33.86
N GLU A 308 1.54 19.37 32.97
CA GLU A 308 1.40 20.01 31.65
C GLU A 308 0.36 19.26 30.78
N ILE A 309 0.20 17.96 30.98
CA ILE A 309 -0.85 17.15 30.33
C ILE A 309 -2.23 17.53 30.90
N GLN A 310 -2.35 17.66 32.22
CA GLN A 310 -3.58 18.14 32.87
C GLN A 310 -3.98 19.50 32.31
N GLN A 311 -3.05 20.44 32.24
CA GLN A 311 -3.33 21.80 31.73
C GLN A 311 -3.85 21.73 30.29
N ALA A 312 -3.16 21.04 29.39
CA ALA A 312 -3.55 20.92 27.98
C ALA A 312 -4.89 20.17 27.79
N ALA A 313 -5.16 19.16 28.65
CA ALA A 313 -6.43 18.43 28.64
C ALA A 313 -7.59 19.33 29.09
N PHE A 314 -7.43 20.09 30.19
CA PHE A 314 -8.50 20.99 30.71
C PHE A 314 -8.76 22.15 29.75
N ASP A 315 -7.74 22.69 29.09
CA ASP A 315 -7.90 23.66 28.00
C ASP A 315 -8.72 23.09 26.84
N THR A 316 -8.49 21.81 26.49
CA THR A 316 -9.27 21.13 25.46
C THR A 316 -10.72 20.87 25.90
N VAL A 317 -10.92 20.42 27.14
CA VAL A 317 -12.27 20.20 27.77
C VAL A 317 -13.06 21.49 27.72
N SER A 318 -12.43 22.64 28.02
CA SER A 318 -13.10 23.95 28.03
C SER A 318 -13.68 24.36 26.67
N GLN A 319 -13.22 23.74 25.58
CA GLN A 319 -13.68 24.01 24.20
C GLN A 319 -14.75 23.01 23.72
N MET A 320 -15.12 22.03 24.54
CA MET A 320 -16.15 21.04 24.22
C MET A 320 -17.55 21.59 24.53
N SER A 321 -18.57 21.01 23.89
CA SER A 321 -19.96 21.44 24.00
C SER A 321 -20.79 20.54 24.93
N SER A 322 -20.49 19.25 24.96
CA SER A 322 -21.21 18.24 25.74
C SER A 322 -20.78 18.27 27.20
N ASP A 323 -21.67 18.69 28.11
CA ASP A 323 -21.39 18.71 29.54
C ASP A 323 -21.10 17.31 30.09
N TYR A 324 -21.82 16.30 29.61
CA TYR A 324 -21.57 14.91 29.99
C TYR A 324 -20.15 14.46 29.64
N ASP A 325 -19.72 14.67 28.37
CA ASP A 325 -18.38 14.23 27.94
C ASP A 325 -17.27 15.01 28.63
N ARG A 326 -17.49 16.32 28.91
CA ARG A 326 -16.58 17.15 29.70
C ARG A 326 -16.45 16.64 31.14
N ALA A 327 -17.57 16.34 31.79
CA ALA A 327 -17.59 15.82 33.16
C ALA A 327 -16.89 14.47 33.28
N GLU A 328 -17.12 13.55 32.31
CA GLU A 328 -16.47 12.23 32.30
C GLU A 328 -14.95 12.32 32.17
N ILE A 329 -14.42 13.27 31.34
CA ILE A 329 -12.98 13.51 31.24
C ILE A 329 -12.43 14.02 32.58
N LEU A 330 -13.06 15.06 33.17
CA LEU A 330 -12.61 15.62 34.45
C LEU A 330 -12.62 14.58 35.56
N LEU A 331 -13.65 13.75 35.62
CA LEU A 331 -13.73 12.64 36.59
C LEU A 331 -12.64 11.58 36.34
N ALA A 332 -12.30 11.30 35.07
CA ALA A 332 -11.22 10.37 34.74
C ALA A 332 -9.86 10.86 35.27
N PHE A 333 -9.54 12.14 35.13
CA PHE A 333 -8.31 12.72 35.70
C PHE A 333 -8.28 12.66 37.23
N VAL A 334 -9.39 13.03 37.90
CA VAL A 334 -9.47 12.92 39.37
C VAL A 334 -9.25 11.49 39.83
N SER A 335 -9.86 10.51 39.13
CA SER A 335 -9.84 9.10 39.56
C SER A 335 -8.53 8.40 39.30
N ALA A 336 -7.79 8.80 38.22
CA ALA A 336 -6.58 8.10 37.79
C ALA A 336 -5.38 8.41 38.70
N GLN A 337 -5.03 9.69 38.90
CA GLN A 337 -3.83 10.10 39.64
C GLN A 337 -4.03 11.37 40.47
N GLY A 338 -5.28 11.87 40.57
CA GLY A 338 -5.60 13.12 41.22
C GLY A 338 -5.21 14.36 40.37
N ILE A 339 -5.47 15.53 40.94
CA ILE A 339 -5.20 16.82 40.28
C ILE A 339 -4.02 17.51 40.98
N ASP A 340 -2.98 17.83 40.18
CA ASP A 340 -1.84 18.61 40.65
C ASP A 340 -2.30 19.98 41.13
N SER A 341 -1.73 20.45 42.25
CA SER A 341 -2.11 21.71 42.90
C SER A 341 -2.04 22.92 41.95
N ALA A 342 -1.07 22.95 41.07
CA ALA A 342 -0.93 24.03 40.08
C ALA A 342 -1.90 23.91 38.88
N SER A 343 -2.45 22.72 38.62
CA SER A 343 -3.50 22.48 37.63
C SER A 343 -4.91 22.67 38.17
N ARG A 344 -5.06 22.74 39.50
CA ARG A 344 -6.35 22.88 40.17
C ARG A 344 -7.20 24.07 39.71
N PRO A 345 -6.64 25.28 39.52
CA PRO A 345 -7.42 26.42 39.01
C PRO A 345 -8.01 26.17 37.61
N ALA A 346 -7.24 25.53 36.70
CA ALA A 346 -7.73 25.21 35.38
C ALA A 346 -8.82 24.11 35.42
N PHE A 347 -8.68 23.12 36.29
CA PHE A 347 -9.70 22.10 36.53
C PHE A 347 -11.00 22.73 37.00
N VAL A 348 -10.96 23.59 38.08
CA VAL A 348 -12.14 24.27 38.63
C VAL A 348 -12.80 25.13 37.56
N SER A 349 -12.02 25.92 36.81
CA SER A 349 -12.53 26.73 35.70
C SER A 349 -13.23 25.89 34.63
N ALA A 350 -12.68 24.70 34.28
CA ALA A 350 -13.32 23.79 33.36
C ALA A 350 -14.63 23.20 33.92
N ALA A 351 -14.67 22.87 35.19
CA ALA A 351 -15.87 22.38 35.87
C ALA A 351 -16.99 23.44 36.00
N GLU A 352 -16.62 24.70 36.31
CA GLU A 352 -17.57 25.83 36.41
C GLU A 352 -18.23 26.19 35.07
N ARG A 353 -17.62 25.82 33.97
CA ARG A 353 -18.20 26.02 32.63
C ARG A 353 -19.25 24.96 32.25
N LEU A 354 -19.47 23.93 33.09
CA LEU A 354 -20.55 22.98 32.90
C LEU A 354 -21.89 23.67 33.17
N LYS A 355 -22.81 23.57 32.22
CA LYS A 355 -24.16 24.13 32.34
C LYS A 355 -25.08 23.21 33.16
N SER A 356 -24.80 21.90 33.15
CA SER A 356 -25.51 20.91 33.98
C SER A 356 -25.07 21.00 35.44
N SER A 357 -25.93 21.47 36.31
CA SER A 357 -25.67 21.52 37.76
C SER A 357 -25.35 20.13 38.32
N TYR A 358 -25.98 19.09 37.79
CA TYR A 358 -25.73 17.71 38.18
C TYR A 358 -24.27 17.30 37.89
N ASP A 359 -23.82 17.52 36.68
CA ASP A 359 -22.46 17.16 36.24
C ASP A 359 -21.40 18.02 36.95
N GLN A 360 -21.67 19.32 37.11
CA GLN A 360 -20.81 20.24 37.86
C GLN A 360 -20.61 19.75 39.32
N ASN A 361 -21.69 19.43 40.00
CA ASN A 361 -21.66 18.93 41.39
C ASN A 361 -20.91 17.59 41.49
N ARG A 362 -21.12 16.67 40.55
CA ARG A 362 -20.38 15.40 40.49
C ARG A 362 -18.87 15.62 40.42
N VAL A 363 -18.42 16.49 39.52
CA VAL A 363 -17.00 16.79 39.27
C VAL A 363 -16.37 17.45 40.49
N LEU A 364 -16.99 18.52 41.05
CA LEU A 364 -16.46 19.23 42.20
C LEU A 364 -16.46 18.36 43.46
N ALA A 365 -17.50 17.56 43.68
CA ALA A 365 -17.53 16.61 44.80
C ALA A 365 -16.45 15.53 44.69
N ALA A 366 -16.14 15.06 43.46
CA ALA A 366 -15.07 14.11 43.25
C ALA A 366 -13.68 14.72 43.54
N LEU A 367 -13.44 15.97 43.15
CA LEU A 367 -12.21 16.69 43.49
C LEU A 367 -12.00 16.80 45.01
N VAL A 368 -13.02 17.29 45.73
CA VAL A 368 -12.96 17.44 47.21
C VAL A 368 -12.71 16.10 47.91
N ARG A 369 -13.31 15.01 47.43
CA ARG A 369 -13.06 13.66 47.98
C ARG A 369 -11.65 13.16 47.71
N ALA A 370 -11.07 13.47 46.54
CA ALA A 370 -9.70 13.09 46.22
C ALA A 370 -8.67 13.85 47.07
N GLU A 371 -8.89 15.15 47.34
CA GLU A 371 -8.05 16.00 48.16
C GLU A 371 -8.04 15.63 49.66
N ARG A 372 -9.02 14.86 50.12
CA ARG A 372 -9.12 14.37 51.52
C ARG A 372 -8.43 13.03 51.76
N ARG A 373 -7.98 12.36 50.71
CA ARG A 373 -7.25 11.08 50.79
C ARG A 373 -5.73 11.29 50.76
#